data_cd46d68a5a1760ad3527504b5506238d
#
_entry.id   cd46d68a5a1760ad3527504b5506238d
#
_cell.length_a   1.000
_cell.length_b   1.000
_cell.length_c   1.000
_cell.angle_alpha   90.00
_cell.angle_beta   90.00
_cell.angle_gamma   90.00
#
_symmetry.space_group_name_H-M   'P 1'
#
loop_
_entity.id
_entity.type
_entity.pdbx_description
1 polymer ?
#
loop_
_entity_poly.entity_id
_entity_poly.type
_entity_poly.pdbx_seq_one_letter_code
_entity_poly.pdbx_strand_id
1 'polypeptide(L)'
;MNTIYIQNKTGFNDKVVFVVNGRKYQWQHDDQQVIEIPEGLRMVQIQVQSQRYRSPVYNFDLKDGLMFTAHCHPLIGSNDASRKLFIFVYLFLIVLAMYTGYAKVMVTLLLIAVILVVFFLTVGCDNFFVVKQQ
;
A
#
# COMPACT_ATOMS: atom_id res chain seq x y z
N MET A 1 18.01 -0.21 25.30
CA MET A 1 16.87 0.14 24.41
C MET A 1 17.30 -0.08 22.99
N ASN A 2 16.50 -0.80 22.22
CA ASN A 2 16.78 -0.97 20.79
C ASN A 2 16.13 0.16 20.00
N THR A 3 16.83 0.71 19.05
CA THR A 3 16.35 1.83 18.22
C THR A 3 16.09 1.36 16.81
N ILE A 4 14.93 1.68 16.28
CA ILE A 4 14.61 1.45 14.88
C ILE A 4 14.39 2.79 14.15
N TYR A 5 14.76 2.81 12.89
CA TYR A 5 14.60 3.96 12.00
C TYR A 5 13.56 3.63 10.94
N ILE A 6 12.57 4.50 10.77
CA ILE A 6 11.53 4.33 9.75
C ILE A 6 11.62 5.48 8.76
N GLN A 7 11.67 5.14 7.48
CA GLN A 7 11.65 6.09 6.37
C GLN A 7 10.36 5.93 5.57
N ASN A 8 9.68 7.04 5.31
CA ASN A 8 8.46 7.06 4.52
C ASN A 8 8.74 7.43 3.06
N LYS A 9 8.62 6.48 2.16
CA LYS A 9 8.69 6.66 0.70
C LYS A 9 7.36 6.36 0.00
N THR A 10 6.25 6.44 0.73
CA THR A 10 4.91 6.15 0.18
C THR A 10 4.34 7.30 -0.64
N GLY A 11 4.84 8.53 -0.48
CA GLY A 11 4.27 9.75 -1.06
C GLY A 11 3.05 10.30 -0.29
N PHE A 12 2.61 9.63 0.78
CA PHE A 12 1.50 10.07 1.65
C PHE A 12 2.08 10.70 2.92
N ASN A 13 2.45 11.98 2.87
CA ASN A 13 3.18 12.60 3.98
C ASN A 13 2.29 12.93 5.20
N ASP A 14 1.07 13.41 4.98
CA ASP A 14 0.24 13.99 6.06
C ASP A 14 -0.67 12.99 6.80
N LYS A 15 -0.79 11.77 6.31
CA LYS A 15 -1.84 10.82 6.74
C LYS A 15 -1.35 9.41 7.01
N VAL A 16 -0.03 9.24 7.09
CA VAL A 16 0.57 7.93 7.35
C VAL A 16 0.77 7.75 8.85
N VAL A 17 0.31 6.63 9.35
CA VAL A 17 0.50 6.18 10.72
C VAL A 17 1.26 4.86 10.66
N PHE A 18 2.38 4.80 11.37
CA PHE A 18 3.11 3.56 11.61
C PHE A 18 2.61 2.92 12.89
N VAL A 19 2.21 1.68 12.81
CA VAL A 19 1.83 0.88 13.98
C VAL A 19 3.00 -0.05 14.28
N VAL A 20 3.69 0.20 15.39
CA VAL A 20 4.84 -0.60 15.84
C VAL A 20 4.47 -1.27 17.15
N ASN A 21 4.46 -2.60 17.16
CA ASN A 21 4.06 -3.41 18.32
C ASN A 21 2.71 -2.98 18.94
N GLY A 22 1.74 -2.63 18.08
CA GLY A 22 0.41 -2.17 18.49
C GLY A 22 0.32 -0.68 18.87
N ARG A 23 1.45 0.02 18.99
CA ARG A 23 1.44 1.47 19.27
C ARG A 23 1.44 2.26 17.97
N LYS A 24 0.61 3.32 17.91
CA LYS A 24 0.48 4.19 16.74
C LYS A 24 1.44 5.36 16.82
N TYR A 25 2.22 5.56 15.77
CA TYR A 25 3.15 6.67 15.59
C TYR A 25 2.74 7.43 14.33
N GLN A 26 2.33 8.68 14.48
CA GLN A 26 2.01 9.54 13.34
C GLN A 26 3.30 10.02 12.69
N TRP A 27 3.35 10.01 11.36
CA TRP A 27 4.49 10.54 10.61
C TRP A 27 4.65 12.04 10.83
N GLN A 28 5.88 12.48 11.18
CA GLN A 28 6.17 13.87 11.56
C GLN A 28 6.90 14.67 10.47
N HIS A 29 6.83 14.27 9.20
CA HIS A 29 7.45 14.94 8.05
C HIS A 29 8.99 14.96 8.03
N ASP A 30 9.64 14.29 8.93
CA ASP A 30 11.09 14.14 8.92
C ASP A 30 11.52 13.09 7.88
N ASP A 31 12.77 13.16 7.41
CA ASP A 31 13.31 12.17 6.49
C ASP A 31 13.32 10.76 7.10
N GLN A 32 13.48 10.69 8.41
CA GLN A 32 13.48 9.47 9.20
C GLN A 32 12.81 9.70 10.56
N GLN A 33 11.96 8.78 10.95
CA GLN A 33 11.39 8.77 12.30
C GLN A 33 12.10 7.70 13.13
N VAL A 34 12.55 8.10 14.31
CA VAL A 34 13.23 7.22 15.28
C VAL A 34 12.21 6.71 16.27
N ILE A 35 12.16 5.40 16.46
CA ILE A 35 11.27 4.76 17.43
C ILE A 35 12.11 3.89 18.37
N GLU A 36 11.98 4.16 19.66
CA GLU A 36 12.60 3.38 20.71
C GLU A 36 11.71 2.19 21.09
N ILE A 37 12.32 1.02 21.12
CA ILE A 37 11.64 -0.24 21.47
C ILE A 37 12.18 -0.74 22.80
N PRO A 38 11.30 -1.14 23.74
CA PRO A 38 11.71 -1.68 25.02
C PRO A 38 12.62 -2.90 24.85
N GLU A 39 13.59 -3.03 25.77
CA GLU A 39 14.45 -4.20 25.84
C GLU A 39 13.65 -5.47 26.13
N GLY A 40 14.16 -6.60 25.65
CA GLY A 40 13.55 -7.92 25.87
C GLY A 40 12.63 -8.42 24.77
N LEU A 41 12.33 -7.58 23.76
CA LEU A 41 11.59 -8.04 22.60
C LEU A 41 12.57 -8.65 21.58
N ARG A 42 12.20 -9.80 21.01
CA ARG A 42 12.97 -10.47 19.95
C ARG A 42 12.48 -10.09 18.55
N MET A 43 11.24 -9.68 18.46
CA MET A 43 10.59 -9.35 17.17
C MET A 43 9.94 -7.99 17.25
N VAL A 44 9.93 -7.28 16.14
CA VAL A 44 9.18 -6.05 15.96
C VAL A 44 8.10 -6.27 14.91
N GLN A 45 6.88 -5.84 15.23
CA GLN A 45 5.75 -5.85 14.31
C GLN A 45 5.56 -4.44 13.76
N ILE A 46 5.55 -4.33 12.44
CA ILE A 46 5.36 -3.03 11.76
C ILE A 46 4.20 -3.15 10.78
N GLN A 47 3.28 -2.20 10.87
CA GLN A 47 2.18 -2.02 9.92
C GLN A 47 2.09 -0.54 9.55
N VAL A 48 1.83 -0.27 8.29
CA VAL A 48 1.59 1.08 7.78
C VAL A 48 0.11 1.26 7.51
N GLN A 49 -0.46 2.35 7.98
CA GLN A 49 -1.87 2.69 7.80
C GLN A 49 -2.01 4.12 7.28
N SER A 50 -2.95 4.34 6.39
CA SER A 50 -3.36 5.67 5.94
C SER A 50 -4.84 5.64 5.58
N GLN A 51 -5.69 6.32 6.33
CA GLN A 51 -7.14 6.38 6.12
C GLN A 51 -7.80 5.02 5.79
N ARG A 52 -7.90 4.70 4.48
CA ARG A 52 -8.50 3.46 3.96
C ARG A 52 -7.48 2.37 3.67
N TYR A 53 -6.21 2.74 3.55
CA TYR A 53 -5.17 1.83 3.07
C TYR A 53 -4.33 1.31 4.23
N ARG A 54 -3.94 0.05 4.16
CA ARG A 54 -3.08 -0.60 5.15
C ARG A 54 -2.03 -1.45 4.46
N SER A 55 -0.99 -1.77 5.20
CA SER A 55 -0.10 -2.88 4.88
C SER A 55 -0.52 -4.12 5.65
N PRO A 56 -0.08 -5.31 5.23
CA PRO A 56 0.01 -6.46 6.11
C PRO A 56 0.85 -6.13 7.36
N VAL A 57 0.70 -6.92 8.41
CA VAL A 57 1.58 -6.85 9.58
C VAL A 57 2.86 -7.60 9.25
N TYR A 58 3.98 -6.89 9.24
CA TYR A 58 5.30 -7.47 9.01
C TYR A 58 5.97 -7.74 10.35
N ASN A 59 6.54 -8.94 10.49
CA ASN A 59 7.31 -9.34 11.66
C ASN A 59 8.78 -9.44 11.26
N PHE A 60 9.63 -8.71 11.98
CA PHE A 60 11.07 -8.70 11.75
C PHE A 60 11.80 -9.06 13.04
N ASP A 61 12.92 -9.78 12.94
CA ASP A 61 13.81 -10.01 14.06
C ASP A 61 14.44 -8.69 14.51
N LEU A 62 14.30 -8.37 15.78
CA LEU A 62 14.79 -7.13 16.34
C LEU A 62 16.30 -7.15 16.48
N LYS A 63 16.97 -6.24 15.80
CA LYS A 63 18.39 -5.90 15.96
C LYS A 63 18.48 -4.40 16.17
N ASP A 64 19.48 -3.95 16.89
CA ASP A 64 19.69 -2.51 17.08
C ASP A 64 20.09 -1.82 15.77
N GLY A 65 19.60 -0.59 15.58
CA GLY A 65 19.90 0.22 14.40
C GLY A 65 19.23 -0.22 13.11
N LEU A 66 18.17 -1.01 13.17
CA LEU A 66 17.43 -1.43 11.96
C LEU A 66 16.74 -0.26 11.28
N MET A 67 16.89 -0.22 9.97
CA MET A 67 16.21 0.73 9.10
C MET A 67 15.09 0.06 8.30
N PHE A 68 13.91 0.63 8.35
CA PHE A 68 12.74 0.18 7.60
C PHE A 68 12.29 1.26 6.65
N THR A 69 11.91 0.86 5.44
CA THR A 69 11.41 1.77 4.43
C THR A 69 9.99 1.33 4.01
N ALA A 70 9.04 2.24 4.15
CA ALA A 70 7.67 2.02 3.69
C ALA A 70 7.50 2.55 2.27
N HIS A 71 6.95 1.71 1.39
CA HIS A 71 6.63 2.04 0.00
C HIS A 71 5.18 1.71 -0.32
N CYS A 72 4.62 2.32 -1.37
CA CYS A 72 3.40 1.81 -1.97
C CYS A 72 3.66 0.48 -2.70
N HIS A 73 2.68 -0.41 -2.67
CA HIS A 73 2.76 -1.66 -3.42
C HIS A 73 2.87 -1.38 -4.92
N PRO A 74 3.82 -1.97 -5.65
CA PRO A 74 4.11 -1.62 -7.04
C PRO A 74 2.93 -1.86 -8.00
N LEU A 75 2.08 -2.85 -7.72
CA LEU A 75 0.92 -3.16 -8.56
C LEU A 75 -0.35 -2.42 -8.15
N ILE A 76 -0.54 -2.16 -6.86
CA ILE A 76 -1.79 -1.61 -6.30
C ILE A 76 -1.65 -0.12 -6.02
N GLY A 77 -0.50 0.30 -5.48
CA GLY A 77 -0.18 1.66 -5.10
C GLY A 77 0.68 2.42 -6.09
N SER A 78 0.94 1.83 -7.26
CA SER A 78 1.81 2.43 -8.25
C SER A 78 1.24 3.72 -8.84
N ASN A 79 2.14 4.51 -9.32
CA ASN A 79 2.03 5.82 -9.94
C ASN A 79 0.67 6.13 -10.56
N ASP A 80 0.13 7.28 -10.22
CA ASP A 80 -1.12 7.85 -10.74
C ASP A 80 -1.21 7.77 -12.28
N ALA A 81 -0.07 7.90 -12.98
CA ALA A 81 0.02 7.78 -14.42
C ALA A 81 -0.32 6.37 -14.94
N SER A 82 0.19 5.32 -14.32
CA SER A 82 -0.08 3.94 -14.72
C SER A 82 -1.55 3.57 -14.50
N ARG A 83 -2.14 4.05 -13.41
CA ARG A 83 -3.56 3.85 -13.10
C ARG A 83 -4.46 4.57 -14.11
N LYS A 84 -4.12 5.81 -14.45
CA LYS A 84 -4.84 6.60 -15.46
C LYS A 84 -4.75 5.95 -16.84
N LEU A 85 -3.57 5.47 -17.24
CA LEU A 85 -3.38 4.75 -18.48
C LEU A 85 -4.23 3.48 -18.53
N PHE A 86 -4.23 2.70 -17.46
CA PHE A 86 -5.03 1.47 -17.38
C PHE A 86 -6.54 1.77 -17.52
N ILE A 87 -7.05 2.78 -16.80
CA ILE A 87 -8.45 3.22 -16.91
C ILE A 87 -8.75 3.68 -18.32
N PHE A 88 -7.86 4.46 -18.94
CA PHE A 88 -8.05 4.94 -20.31
C PHE A 88 -8.13 3.80 -21.33
N VAL A 89 -7.20 2.85 -21.29
CA VAL A 89 -7.20 1.67 -22.17
C VAL A 89 -8.48 0.86 -21.97
N TYR A 90 -8.91 0.68 -20.72
CA TYR A 90 -10.11 -0.06 -20.39
C TYR A 90 -11.38 0.62 -20.95
N LEU A 91 -11.52 1.93 -20.78
CA LEU A 91 -12.62 2.71 -21.34
C LEU A 91 -12.62 2.67 -22.87
N PHE A 92 -11.44 2.74 -23.50
CA PHE A 92 -11.30 2.61 -24.94
C PHE A 92 -11.80 1.25 -25.45
N LEU A 93 -11.50 0.16 -24.77
CA LEU A 93 -11.99 -1.17 -25.12
C LEU A 93 -13.52 -1.28 -25.00
N ILE A 94 -14.13 -0.65 -23.98
CA ILE A 94 -15.59 -0.59 -23.85
C ILE A 94 -16.22 0.17 -25.03
N VAL A 95 -15.69 1.33 -25.38
CA VAL A 95 -16.20 2.13 -26.51
C VAL A 95 -16.07 1.35 -27.83
N LEU A 96 -14.94 0.68 -28.02
CA LEU A 96 -14.71 -0.16 -29.21
C LEU A 96 -15.72 -1.32 -29.28
N ALA A 97 -16.00 -1.98 -28.16
CA ALA A 97 -16.98 -3.05 -28.08
C ALA A 97 -18.40 -2.56 -28.35
N MET A 98 -18.73 -1.36 -27.90
CA MET A 98 -20.02 -0.71 -28.21
C MET A 98 -20.14 -0.40 -29.72
N TYR A 99 -19.08 0.16 -30.30
CA TYR A 99 -19.07 0.51 -31.73
C TYR A 99 -19.19 -0.72 -32.65
N THR A 100 -18.55 -1.81 -32.30
CA THR A 100 -18.56 -3.06 -33.07
C THR A 100 -19.83 -3.90 -32.86
N GLY A 101 -20.69 -3.50 -31.90
CA GLY A 101 -21.95 -4.21 -31.61
C GLY A 101 -21.80 -5.57 -30.95
N TYR A 102 -20.63 -5.90 -30.45
CA TYR A 102 -20.37 -7.16 -29.73
C TYR A 102 -20.89 -7.11 -28.28
N ALA A 103 -22.21 -7.25 -28.10
CA ALA A 103 -22.85 -7.19 -26.79
C ALA A 103 -22.24 -8.18 -25.77
N LYS A 104 -21.86 -9.38 -26.19
CA LYS A 104 -21.21 -10.37 -25.33
C LYS A 104 -19.85 -9.88 -24.79
N VAL A 105 -19.05 -9.23 -25.65
CA VAL A 105 -17.75 -8.66 -25.25
C VAL A 105 -17.94 -7.54 -24.25
N MET A 106 -18.94 -6.68 -24.46
CA MET A 106 -19.25 -5.59 -23.54
C MET A 106 -19.66 -6.08 -22.17
N VAL A 107 -20.52 -7.10 -22.08
CA VAL A 107 -20.93 -7.71 -20.81
C VAL A 107 -19.73 -8.32 -20.10
N THR A 108 -18.85 -9.03 -20.83
CA THR A 108 -17.64 -9.61 -20.26
C THR A 108 -16.71 -8.54 -19.68
N LEU A 109 -16.48 -7.45 -20.40
CA LEU A 109 -15.66 -6.34 -19.92
C LEU A 109 -16.24 -5.69 -18.66
N LEU A 110 -17.56 -5.50 -18.60
CA LEU A 110 -18.22 -4.97 -17.41
C LEU A 110 -18.07 -5.91 -16.20
N LEU A 111 -18.22 -7.21 -16.39
CA LEU A 111 -17.99 -8.19 -15.33
C LEU A 111 -16.55 -8.13 -14.78
N ILE A 112 -15.57 -8.06 -15.68
CA ILE A 112 -14.16 -7.91 -15.29
C ILE A 112 -13.96 -6.62 -14.48
N ALA A 113 -14.58 -5.51 -14.88
CA ALA A 113 -14.50 -4.27 -14.12
C ALA A 113 -15.03 -4.40 -12.70
N VAL A 114 -16.21 -5.01 -12.55
CA VAL A 114 -16.81 -5.22 -11.23
C VAL A 114 -15.89 -6.07 -10.35
N ILE A 115 -15.34 -7.17 -10.89
CA ILE A 115 -14.42 -8.05 -10.16
C ILE A 115 -13.16 -7.27 -9.72
N LEU A 116 -12.58 -6.46 -10.60
CA LEU A 116 -11.41 -5.64 -10.28
C LEU A 116 -11.70 -4.60 -9.20
N VAL A 117 -12.86 -3.95 -9.25
CA VAL A 117 -13.27 -2.99 -8.21
C VAL A 117 -13.45 -3.68 -6.87
N VAL A 118 -14.15 -4.81 -6.83
CA VAL A 118 -14.34 -5.59 -5.60
C VAL A 118 -13.00 -6.05 -5.05
N PHE A 119 -12.12 -6.60 -5.90
CA PHE A 119 -10.78 -7.01 -5.49
C PHE A 119 -9.98 -5.85 -4.90
N PHE A 120 -9.99 -4.68 -5.54
CA PHE A 120 -9.28 -3.51 -5.04
C PHE A 120 -9.84 -3.01 -3.70
N LEU A 121 -11.16 -2.97 -3.55
CA LEU A 121 -11.79 -2.52 -2.31
C LEU A 121 -11.58 -3.47 -1.13
N THR A 122 -11.39 -4.76 -1.39
CA THR A 122 -11.18 -5.78 -0.35
C THR A 122 -9.69 -6.01 -0.10
N VAL A 123 -9.02 -6.64 -1.05
CA VAL A 123 -7.63 -7.11 -0.91
C VAL A 123 -6.63 -5.95 -1.14
N GLY A 124 -6.92 -5.08 -2.10
CA GLY A 124 -6.02 -3.99 -2.47
C GLY A 124 -5.85 -2.95 -1.37
N CYS A 125 -6.90 -2.65 -0.61
CA CYS A 125 -6.81 -1.70 0.50
C CYS A 125 -5.97 -2.23 1.66
N ASP A 126 -6.00 -3.53 1.93
CA ASP A 126 -5.27 -4.16 3.03
C ASP A 126 -3.81 -4.50 2.68
N ASN A 127 -3.43 -4.45 1.40
CA ASN A 127 -2.08 -4.73 0.91
C ASN A 127 -1.46 -3.54 0.17
N PHE A 128 -1.91 -2.33 0.44
CA PHE A 128 -1.53 -1.14 -0.30
C PHE A 128 -0.08 -0.71 -0.06
N PHE A 129 0.42 -0.88 1.16
CA PHE A 129 1.78 -0.52 1.52
C PHE A 129 2.66 -1.75 1.72
N VAL A 130 3.94 -1.60 1.42
CA VAL A 130 4.98 -2.61 1.63
C VAL A 130 6.06 -2.02 2.51
N VAL A 131 6.46 -2.76 3.55
CA VAL A 131 7.57 -2.41 4.43
C VAL A 131 8.75 -3.31 4.10
N LYS A 132 9.90 -2.72 3.82
CA LYS A 132 11.15 -3.42 3.56
C LYS A 132 12.19 -3.05 4.61
N GLN A 133 12.91 -4.03 5.09
CA GLN A 133 14.12 -3.85 5.89
C GLN A 133 15.27 -3.52 4.94
N GLN A 134 16.04 -2.50 5.27
CA GLN A 134 17.31 -2.15 4.61
C GLN A 134 18.49 -2.67 5.37
#